data_d10e38d1850d69b59b5feceb7ff7917e
#
_entry.id   d10e38d1850d69b59b5feceb7ff7917e
#
_cell.length_a   1.000
_cell.length_b   1.000
_cell.length_c   1.000
_cell.angle_alpha   90.00
_cell.angle_beta   90.00
_cell.angle_gamma   90.00
#
_symmetry.space_group_name_H-M   'P 1'
#
loop_
_entity.id
_entity.type
_entity.pdbx_description
1 polymer ?
#
loop_
_entity_poly.entity_id
_entity_poly.type
_entity_poly.pdbx_seq_one_letter_code
_entity_poly.pdbx_strand_id
1 'polypeptide(L)'
;DKVRGIGNILMIIFIAVTLLVVLSSMMRLMDEERSQIACLKTLGFGSVSIVMRYIIFALVALAAGGGVGFFVGYGVSWLICRVFEYGHVMPPISVVVNPSYYFLSFGVIVATTLVVVFVLGMRLTNNAPAELLRPKVPKKGGRILLEKITFIWKRLSFKYKSSLRNVMRYKTRFFMMLVSVAVSAGLIFAGLALLDMCLFGDFGSPAIVGIAVVVVVFAGLLTAVVINTLTTINISEREREIATLMVLGYRDSEICGYIYREIYISTFLGILLGYPVGVGL
;
A
#
# COMPACT_ATOMS: atom_id res chain seq x y z
N ASP A 1 -6.03 18.29 23.91
CA ASP A 1 -4.67 18.02 23.37
C ASP A 1 -4.42 16.55 23.04
N LYS A 2 -4.90 15.58 23.85
CA LYS A 2 -4.70 14.14 23.60
C LYS A 2 -5.34 13.66 22.29
N VAL A 3 -6.59 14.07 22.01
CA VAL A 3 -7.31 13.71 20.77
C VAL A 3 -6.59 14.26 19.52
N ARG A 4 -6.03 15.47 19.64
CA ARG A 4 -5.25 16.08 18.55
C ARG A 4 -3.94 15.32 18.28
N GLY A 5 -3.30 14.81 19.35
CA GLY A 5 -2.11 13.96 19.22
C GLY A 5 -2.39 12.67 18.46
N ILE A 6 -3.46 11.97 18.83
CA ILE A 6 -3.90 10.75 18.14
C ILE A 6 -4.22 11.03 16.67
N GLY A 7 -4.95 12.10 16.37
CA GLY A 7 -5.25 12.49 15.00
C GLY A 7 -4.00 12.75 14.14
N ASN A 8 -2.97 13.41 14.70
CA ASN A 8 -1.72 13.67 14.01
C ASN A 8 -0.92 12.38 13.72
N ILE A 9 -0.86 11.46 14.67
CA ILE A 9 -0.19 10.17 14.50
C ILE A 9 -0.89 9.37 13.40
N LEU A 10 -2.22 9.27 13.43
CA LEU A 10 -2.99 8.59 12.40
C LEU A 10 -2.77 9.22 11.02
N MET A 11 -2.76 10.56 10.92
CA MET A 11 -2.49 11.26 9.67
C MET A 11 -1.13 10.88 9.09
N ILE A 12 -0.07 10.86 9.90
CA ILE A 12 1.28 10.49 9.46
C ILE A 12 1.31 9.06 8.94
N ILE A 13 0.65 8.13 9.63
CA ILE A 13 0.60 6.72 9.25
C ILE A 13 -0.14 6.55 7.92
N PHE A 14 -1.32 7.19 7.76
CA PHE A 14 -2.06 7.13 6.50
C PHE A 14 -1.26 7.72 5.34
N ILE A 15 -0.55 8.83 5.53
CA ILE A 15 0.35 9.40 4.53
C ILE A 15 1.45 8.41 4.16
N ALA A 16 2.11 7.78 5.14
CA ALA A 16 3.17 6.81 4.89
C ALA A 16 2.69 5.60 4.07
N VAL A 17 1.51 5.05 4.41
CA VAL A 17 0.94 3.93 3.64
C VAL A 17 0.53 4.38 2.24
N THR A 18 -0.08 5.55 2.09
CA THR A 18 -0.43 6.12 0.79
C THR A 18 0.80 6.25 -0.11
N LEU A 19 1.92 6.74 0.44
CA LEU A 19 3.18 6.85 -0.29
C LEU A 19 3.71 5.50 -0.75
N LEU A 20 3.64 4.46 0.09
CA LEU A 20 4.05 3.11 -0.30
C LEU A 20 3.18 2.56 -1.44
N VAL A 21 1.87 2.79 -1.40
CA VAL A 21 0.95 2.38 -2.46
C VAL A 21 1.25 3.13 -3.76
N VAL A 22 1.44 4.45 -3.70
CA VAL A 22 1.79 5.27 -4.86
C VAL A 22 3.13 4.85 -5.46
N LEU A 23 4.16 4.65 -4.61
CA LEU A 23 5.47 4.18 -5.04
C LEU A 23 5.35 2.85 -5.80
N SER A 24 4.64 1.88 -5.23
CA SER A 24 4.45 0.56 -5.83
C SER A 24 3.69 0.65 -7.15
N SER A 25 2.60 1.43 -7.20
CA SER A 25 1.77 1.60 -8.40
C SER A 25 2.52 2.30 -9.52
N MET A 26 3.30 3.34 -9.23
CA MET A 26 4.10 4.06 -10.22
C MET A 26 5.26 3.22 -10.74
N MET A 27 5.94 2.47 -9.89
CA MET A 27 6.97 1.51 -10.32
C MET A 27 6.39 0.50 -11.33
N ARG A 28 5.20 -0.02 -11.03
CA ARG A 28 4.50 -0.95 -11.92
C ARG A 28 4.15 -0.30 -13.25
N LEU A 29 3.47 0.85 -13.23
CA LEU A 29 3.04 1.56 -14.43
C LEU A 29 4.23 1.85 -15.36
N MET A 30 5.33 2.35 -14.82
CA MET A 30 6.53 2.62 -15.59
C MET A 30 7.21 1.36 -16.11
N ASP A 31 7.14 0.23 -15.39
CA ASP A 31 7.67 -1.05 -15.84
C ASP A 31 6.82 -1.67 -16.97
N GLU A 32 5.49 -1.52 -16.92
CA GLU A 32 4.57 -1.95 -17.97
C GLU A 32 4.76 -1.14 -19.26
N GLU A 33 4.93 0.18 -19.16
CA GLU A 33 5.13 1.08 -20.29
C GLU A 33 6.60 1.21 -20.75
N ARG A 34 7.48 0.36 -20.25
CA ARG A 34 8.92 0.41 -20.51
C ARG A 34 9.28 0.42 -22.00
N SER A 35 8.57 -0.34 -22.84
CA SER A 35 8.81 -0.37 -24.28
C SER A 35 8.37 0.92 -24.97
N GLN A 36 7.28 1.56 -24.52
CA GLN A 36 6.84 2.86 -25.02
C GLN A 36 7.86 3.96 -24.67
N ILE A 37 8.38 3.94 -23.43
CA ILE A 37 9.42 4.85 -22.97
C ILE A 37 10.67 4.71 -23.88
N ALA A 38 11.07 3.48 -24.18
CA ALA A 38 12.19 3.20 -25.06
C ALA A 38 11.96 3.74 -26.49
N CYS A 39 10.76 3.52 -27.06
CA CYS A 39 10.40 4.05 -28.37
C CYS A 39 10.41 5.58 -28.40
N LEU A 40 9.86 6.26 -27.42
CA LEU A 40 9.89 7.72 -27.33
C LEU A 40 11.33 8.24 -27.24
N LYS A 41 12.19 7.54 -26.50
CA LYS A 41 13.60 7.91 -26.37
C LYS A 41 14.38 7.70 -27.67
N THR A 42 14.10 6.65 -28.45
CA THR A 42 14.71 6.45 -29.77
C THR A 42 14.25 7.48 -30.80
N LEU A 43 13.04 8.02 -30.65
CA LEU A 43 12.53 9.13 -31.45
C LEU A 43 13.12 10.51 -31.06
N GLY A 44 14.01 10.56 -30.05
CA GLY A 44 14.71 11.77 -29.64
C GLY A 44 14.01 12.58 -28.56
N PHE A 45 12.93 12.08 -27.94
CA PHE A 45 12.33 12.78 -26.82
C PHE A 45 13.25 12.82 -25.60
N GLY A 46 13.37 14.00 -24.99
CA GLY A 46 14.16 14.19 -23.78
C GLY A 46 13.58 13.44 -22.57
N SER A 47 14.45 12.96 -21.67
CA SER A 47 14.03 12.22 -20.46
C SER A 47 13.00 13.00 -19.62
N VAL A 48 13.16 14.31 -19.49
CA VAL A 48 12.23 15.17 -18.74
C VAL A 48 10.84 15.22 -19.39
N SER A 49 10.77 15.31 -20.73
CA SER A 49 9.48 15.32 -21.47
C SER A 49 8.72 14.01 -21.29
N ILE A 50 9.43 12.88 -21.26
CA ILE A 50 8.84 11.57 -21.01
C ILE A 50 8.30 11.50 -19.59
N VAL A 51 9.07 11.92 -18.58
CA VAL A 51 8.67 11.91 -17.17
C VAL A 51 7.50 12.84 -16.90
N MET A 52 7.41 13.99 -17.60
CA MET A 52 6.33 14.96 -17.45
C MET A 52 4.95 14.34 -17.74
N ARG A 53 4.86 13.39 -18.67
CA ARG A 53 3.62 12.64 -18.94
C ARG A 53 3.12 11.89 -17.69
N TYR A 54 4.02 11.24 -16.96
CA TYR A 54 3.67 10.51 -15.72
C TYR A 54 3.35 11.45 -14.57
N ILE A 55 4.00 12.61 -14.53
CA ILE A 55 3.70 13.67 -13.56
C ILE A 55 2.28 14.20 -13.78
N ILE A 56 1.89 14.48 -15.03
CA ILE A 56 0.53 14.94 -15.36
C ILE A 56 -0.49 13.88 -14.98
N PHE A 57 -0.23 12.60 -15.29
CA PHE A 57 -1.10 11.48 -14.90
C PHE A 57 -1.28 11.42 -13.38
N ALA A 58 -0.17 11.52 -12.61
CA ALA A 58 -0.20 11.52 -11.16
C ALA A 58 -0.98 12.73 -10.60
N LEU A 59 -0.80 13.92 -11.18
CA LEU A 59 -1.52 15.14 -10.78
C LEU A 59 -3.02 15.01 -11.01
N VAL A 60 -3.44 14.48 -12.16
CA VAL A 60 -4.88 14.25 -12.44
C VAL A 60 -5.47 13.26 -11.45
N ALA A 61 -4.77 12.15 -11.17
CA ALA A 61 -5.21 11.17 -10.19
C ALA A 61 -5.28 11.76 -8.77
N LEU A 62 -4.31 12.58 -8.38
CA LEU A 62 -4.29 13.27 -7.08
C LEU A 62 -5.41 14.32 -6.98
N ALA A 63 -5.68 15.08 -8.03
CA ALA A 63 -6.75 16.07 -8.05
C ALA A 63 -8.12 15.39 -7.90
N ALA A 64 -8.36 14.31 -8.67
CA ALA A 64 -9.59 13.53 -8.56
C ALA A 64 -9.73 12.86 -7.18
N GLY A 65 -8.68 12.16 -6.71
CA GLY A 65 -8.67 11.51 -5.40
C GLY A 65 -8.78 12.49 -4.24
N GLY A 66 -8.10 13.64 -4.31
CA GLY A 66 -8.19 14.70 -3.31
C GLY A 66 -9.57 15.34 -3.25
N GLY A 67 -10.20 15.58 -4.41
CA GLY A 67 -11.58 16.08 -4.47
C GLY A 67 -12.57 15.11 -3.82
N VAL A 68 -12.55 13.84 -4.23
CA VAL A 68 -13.40 12.79 -3.62
C VAL A 68 -13.10 12.65 -2.14
N GLY A 69 -11.81 12.61 -1.76
CA GLY A 69 -11.37 12.51 -0.37
C GLY A 69 -11.85 13.64 0.51
N PHE A 70 -11.92 14.88 -0.03
CA PHE A 70 -12.48 16.02 0.69
C PHE A 70 -13.96 15.82 1.02
N PHE A 71 -14.78 15.43 0.03
CA PHE A 71 -16.21 15.21 0.24
C PHE A 71 -16.48 14.04 1.18
N VAL A 72 -15.76 12.92 1.02
CA VAL A 72 -15.87 11.77 1.92
C VAL A 72 -15.45 12.15 3.34
N GLY A 73 -14.31 12.84 3.49
CA GLY A 73 -13.81 13.30 4.79
C GLY A 73 -14.78 14.26 5.49
N TYR A 74 -15.39 15.17 4.74
CA TYR A 74 -16.43 16.05 5.26
C TYR A 74 -17.65 15.25 5.75
N GLY A 75 -18.13 14.29 4.94
CA GLY A 75 -19.26 13.42 5.31
C GLY A 75 -18.99 12.60 6.55
N VAL A 76 -17.78 12.03 6.68
CA VAL A 76 -17.37 11.28 7.88
C VAL A 76 -17.30 12.19 9.10
N SER A 77 -16.73 13.40 8.98
CA SER A 77 -16.69 14.37 10.07
C SER A 77 -18.08 14.78 10.53
N TRP A 78 -18.99 14.98 9.57
CA TRP A 78 -20.40 15.28 9.86
C TRP A 78 -21.07 14.11 10.61
N LEU A 79 -20.83 12.87 10.16
CA LEU A 79 -21.37 11.66 10.81
C LEU A 79 -20.88 11.55 12.26
N ILE A 80 -19.58 11.75 12.49
CA ILE A 80 -18.98 11.73 13.83
C ILE A 80 -19.65 12.79 14.71
N CYS A 81 -19.82 14.04 14.25
CA CYS A 81 -20.49 15.07 15.03
C CYS A 81 -21.93 14.69 15.37
N ARG A 82 -22.67 14.06 14.48
CA ARG A 82 -24.02 13.57 14.74
C ARG A 82 -24.06 12.48 15.82
N VAL A 83 -23.12 11.54 15.78
CA VAL A 83 -23.01 10.50 16.83
C VAL A 83 -22.71 11.13 18.20
N PHE A 84 -21.91 12.20 18.22
CA PHE A 84 -21.65 12.96 19.44
C PHE A 84 -22.90 13.65 20.01
N GLU A 85 -23.73 14.28 19.14
CA GLU A 85 -24.97 14.93 19.54
C GLU A 85 -25.97 13.96 20.17
N TYR A 86 -26.08 12.72 19.65
CA TYR A 86 -26.98 11.70 20.20
C TYR A 86 -26.55 11.17 21.57
N GLY A 87 -25.24 11.19 21.87
CA GLY A 87 -24.70 10.63 23.13
C GLY A 87 -24.62 11.60 24.27
N HIS A 88 -24.72 12.90 24.05
CA HIS A 88 -24.58 13.95 25.07
C HIS A 88 -25.57 15.10 24.82
N VAL A 89 -26.15 15.65 25.93
CA VAL A 89 -26.94 16.87 25.86
C VAL A 89 -26.00 18.06 25.67
N MET A 90 -25.50 18.23 24.45
CA MET A 90 -24.61 19.34 24.05
C MET A 90 -25.31 20.28 23.06
N PRO A 91 -24.94 21.56 23.01
CA PRO A 91 -25.41 22.46 21.97
C PRO A 91 -24.95 21.92 20.59
N PRO A 92 -25.70 22.20 19.50
CA PRO A 92 -25.40 21.67 18.17
C PRO A 92 -23.97 21.99 17.77
N ILE A 93 -23.19 20.94 17.47
CA ILE A 93 -21.78 21.05 17.10
C ILE A 93 -21.73 21.34 15.60
N SER A 94 -21.27 22.50 15.21
CA SER A 94 -21.00 22.82 13.80
C SER A 94 -19.64 22.21 13.40
N VAL A 95 -19.63 21.47 12.27
CA VAL A 95 -18.40 20.99 11.67
C VAL A 95 -17.64 22.17 11.09
N VAL A 96 -16.63 22.65 11.81
CA VAL A 96 -15.72 23.69 11.30
C VAL A 96 -14.52 22.98 10.68
N VAL A 97 -14.54 22.85 9.35
CA VAL A 97 -13.38 22.34 8.62
C VAL A 97 -12.34 23.45 8.56
N ASN A 98 -11.21 23.25 9.21
CA ASN A 98 -10.08 24.17 9.05
C ASN A 98 -9.36 23.85 7.74
N PRO A 99 -9.46 24.70 6.71
CA PRO A 99 -8.90 24.44 5.40
C PRO A 99 -7.37 24.29 5.43
N SER A 100 -6.70 24.89 6.40
CA SER A 100 -5.24 24.82 6.52
C SER A 100 -4.75 23.39 6.73
N TYR A 101 -5.43 22.57 7.52
CA TYR A 101 -5.04 21.16 7.74
C TYR A 101 -5.25 20.32 6.48
N TYR A 102 -6.33 20.57 5.75
CA TYR A 102 -6.59 19.88 4.50
C TYR A 102 -5.50 20.21 3.46
N PHE A 103 -5.24 21.50 3.23
CA PHE A 103 -4.22 21.90 2.27
C PHE A 103 -2.82 21.47 2.66
N LEU A 104 -2.51 21.43 3.95
CA LEU A 104 -1.22 20.92 4.44
C LEU A 104 -1.06 19.42 4.14
N SER A 105 -2.02 18.59 4.53
CA SER A 105 -1.97 17.14 4.29
C SER A 105 -1.96 16.81 2.81
N PHE A 106 -2.84 17.46 2.04
CA PHE A 106 -2.91 17.28 0.60
C PHE A 106 -1.63 17.74 -0.09
N GLY A 107 -1.08 18.89 0.31
CA GLY A 107 0.19 19.41 -0.19
C GLY A 107 1.37 18.47 0.07
N VAL A 108 1.45 17.87 1.24
CA VAL A 108 2.48 16.87 1.57
C VAL A 108 2.35 15.64 0.66
N ILE A 109 1.12 15.12 0.46
CA ILE A 109 0.89 13.96 -0.43
C ILE A 109 1.26 14.31 -1.87
N VAL A 110 0.86 15.47 -2.37
CA VAL A 110 1.20 15.93 -3.72
C VAL A 110 2.71 16.08 -3.89
N ALA A 111 3.38 16.80 -2.99
CA ALA A 111 4.81 17.04 -3.07
C ALA A 111 5.62 15.72 -3.05
N THR A 112 5.30 14.83 -2.12
CA THR A 112 5.98 13.54 -2.01
C THR A 112 5.71 12.63 -3.20
N THR A 113 4.48 12.60 -3.72
CA THR A 113 4.15 11.84 -4.94
C THR A 113 4.91 12.36 -6.15
N LEU A 114 4.98 13.68 -6.35
CA LEU A 114 5.72 14.28 -7.45
C LEU A 114 7.22 13.95 -7.38
N VAL A 115 7.82 14.04 -6.19
CA VAL A 115 9.22 13.66 -5.99
C VAL A 115 9.44 12.18 -6.32
N VAL A 116 8.57 11.29 -5.86
CA VAL A 116 8.66 9.85 -6.15
C VAL A 116 8.55 9.57 -7.65
N VAL A 117 7.54 10.13 -8.32
CA VAL A 117 7.33 9.95 -9.76
C VAL A 117 8.52 10.49 -10.57
N PHE A 118 9.02 11.67 -10.20
CA PHE A 118 10.16 12.28 -10.86
C PHE A 118 11.43 11.43 -10.71
N VAL A 119 11.76 11.02 -9.48
CA VAL A 119 12.96 10.20 -9.20
C VAL A 119 12.90 8.85 -9.91
N LEU A 120 11.75 8.17 -9.87
CA LEU A 120 11.57 6.87 -10.54
C LEU A 120 11.64 7.03 -12.07
N GLY A 121 10.96 8.04 -12.60
CA GLY A 121 10.94 8.33 -14.03
C GLY A 121 12.33 8.64 -14.56
N MET A 122 13.10 9.48 -13.88
CA MET A 122 14.47 9.80 -14.25
C MET A 122 15.39 8.57 -14.17
N ARG A 123 15.25 7.74 -13.14
CA ARG A 123 16.03 6.49 -13.04
C ARG A 123 15.75 5.55 -14.23
N LEU A 124 14.51 5.44 -14.64
CA LEU A 124 14.14 4.55 -15.73
C LEU A 124 14.58 5.14 -17.08
N THR A 125 14.36 6.43 -17.32
CA THR A 125 14.70 7.10 -18.57
C THR A 125 16.21 7.32 -18.74
N ASN A 126 17.02 7.23 -17.70
CA ASN A 126 18.47 7.30 -17.81
C ASN A 126 19.11 6.01 -18.40
N ASN A 127 18.38 4.89 -18.40
CA ASN A 127 18.87 3.67 -19.03
C ASN A 127 18.91 3.79 -20.56
N ALA A 128 19.82 3.05 -21.21
CA ALA A 128 19.90 3.02 -22.65
C ALA A 128 18.61 2.45 -23.27
N PRO A 129 18.10 3.01 -24.40
CA PRO A 129 16.89 2.51 -25.05
C PRO A 129 16.95 1.02 -25.40
N ALA A 130 18.11 0.54 -25.85
CA ALA A 130 18.35 -0.87 -26.16
C ALA A 130 18.18 -1.79 -24.93
N GLU A 131 18.49 -1.32 -23.74
CA GLU A 131 18.31 -2.07 -22.49
C GLU A 131 16.84 -2.08 -22.07
N LEU A 132 16.11 -1.00 -22.33
CA LEU A 132 14.69 -0.90 -22.05
C LEU A 132 13.86 -1.82 -22.95
N LEU A 133 14.24 -2.02 -24.19
CA LEU A 133 13.58 -2.92 -25.15
C LEU A 133 13.87 -4.40 -24.88
N ARG A 134 14.98 -4.72 -24.21
CA ARG A 134 15.29 -6.12 -23.86
C ARG A 134 14.34 -6.63 -22.77
N PRO A 135 13.82 -7.88 -22.90
CA PRO A 135 13.07 -8.51 -21.83
C PRO A 135 13.90 -8.54 -20.56
N LYS A 136 13.29 -8.20 -19.42
CA LYS A 136 13.97 -8.33 -18.12
C LYS A 136 14.41 -9.78 -17.92
N VAL A 137 15.71 -10.00 -17.79
CA VAL A 137 16.23 -11.32 -17.42
C VAL A 137 15.84 -11.60 -15.97
N PRO A 138 15.27 -12.78 -15.66
CA PRO A 138 14.94 -13.15 -14.28
C PRO A 138 16.16 -13.02 -13.38
N LYS A 139 16.03 -12.34 -12.24
CA LYS A 139 17.13 -12.21 -11.29
C LYS A 139 17.59 -13.60 -10.83
N LYS A 140 18.90 -13.84 -10.83
CA LYS A 140 19.48 -15.08 -10.32
C LYS A 140 19.04 -15.28 -8.88
N GLY A 141 18.50 -16.47 -8.55
CA GLY A 141 18.13 -16.82 -7.18
C GLY A 141 19.37 -16.90 -6.29
N GLY A 142 19.42 -16.09 -5.23
CA GLY A 142 20.45 -16.19 -4.20
C GLY A 142 20.05 -17.17 -3.10
N ARG A 143 21.04 -17.61 -2.30
CA ARG A 143 20.77 -18.38 -1.08
C ARG A 143 19.96 -17.55 -0.09
N ILE A 144 18.97 -18.16 0.54
CA ILE A 144 18.06 -17.49 1.48
C ILE A 144 18.58 -17.71 2.90
N LEU A 145 18.37 -16.70 3.78
CA LEU A 145 18.72 -16.80 5.20
C LEU A 145 18.05 -17.99 5.90
N LEU A 146 16.81 -18.34 5.50
CA LEU A 146 16.09 -19.51 6.01
C LEU A 146 16.76 -20.84 5.64
N GLU A 147 17.56 -20.91 4.58
CA GLU A 147 18.33 -22.12 4.24
C GLU A 147 19.41 -22.42 5.29
N LYS A 148 19.86 -21.41 6.05
CA LYS A 148 20.79 -21.60 7.16
C LYS A 148 20.15 -22.31 8.36
N ILE A 149 18.82 -22.22 8.49
CA ILE A 149 18.06 -22.90 9.56
C ILE A 149 17.64 -24.28 9.03
N THR A 150 18.59 -25.22 9.04
CA THR A 150 18.44 -26.55 8.45
C THR A 150 17.29 -27.37 9.04
N PHE A 151 16.91 -27.13 10.30
CA PHE A 151 15.84 -27.87 10.98
C PHE A 151 14.46 -27.55 10.39
N ILE A 152 14.15 -26.24 10.18
CA ILE A 152 12.89 -25.78 9.57
C ILE A 152 12.89 -26.12 8.08
N TRP A 153 14.02 -25.88 7.40
CA TRP A 153 14.14 -26.11 5.97
C TRP A 153 13.93 -27.56 5.56
N LYS A 154 14.42 -28.54 6.31
CA LYS A 154 14.23 -29.98 6.01
C LYS A 154 12.75 -30.40 6.10
N ARG A 155 11.96 -29.83 7.02
CA ARG A 155 10.53 -30.17 7.22
C ARG A 155 9.59 -29.55 6.20
N LEU A 156 10.00 -28.51 5.50
CA LEU A 156 9.16 -27.83 4.51
C LEU A 156 9.01 -28.66 3.23
N SER A 157 7.78 -28.79 2.71
CA SER A 157 7.51 -29.38 1.39
C SER A 157 8.16 -28.56 0.27
N PHE A 158 8.49 -29.20 -0.86
CA PHE A 158 9.08 -28.56 -2.03
C PHE A 158 8.31 -27.34 -2.49
N LYS A 159 6.97 -27.38 -2.46
CA LYS A 159 6.07 -26.30 -2.83
C LYS A 159 6.35 -25.01 -2.00
N TYR A 160 6.51 -25.14 -0.69
CA TYR A 160 6.81 -24.00 0.20
C TYR A 160 8.25 -23.50 0.03
N LYS A 161 9.20 -24.42 -0.17
CA LYS A 161 10.62 -24.06 -0.45
C LYS A 161 10.72 -23.20 -1.71
N SER A 162 10.01 -23.59 -2.77
CA SER A 162 9.98 -22.84 -4.03
C SER A 162 9.35 -21.47 -3.86
N SER A 163 8.19 -21.37 -3.17
CA SER A 163 7.53 -20.09 -2.90
C SER A 163 8.40 -19.14 -2.08
N LEU A 164 9.04 -19.62 -1.01
CA LEU A 164 9.94 -18.82 -0.19
C LEU A 164 11.18 -18.32 -0.95
N ARG A 165 11.77 -19.16 -1.81
CA ARG A 165 12.86 -18.73 -2.69
C ARG A 165 12.42 -17.63 -3.64
N ASN A 166 11.21 -17.74 -4.15
CA ASN A 166 10.67 -16.78 -5.10
C ASN A 166 10.35 -15.43 -4.43
N VAL A 167 9.71 -15.46 -3.27
CA VAL A 167 9.46 -14.26 -2.44
C VAL A 167 10.77 -13.50 -2.17
N MET A 168 11.81 -14.21 -1.77
CA MET A 168 13.12 -13.60 -1.44
C MET A 168 13.94 -13.19 -2.67
N ARG A 169 13.57 -13.62 -3.87
CA ARG A 169 14.18 -13.15 -5.13
C ARG A 169 13.90 -11.67 -5.36
N TYR A 170 12.71 -11.21 -4.99
CA TYR A 170 12.24 -9.84 -5.16
C TYR A 170 12.11 -9.10 -3.82
N LYS A 171 13.22 -8.99 -3.08
CA LYS A 171 13.28 -8.47 -1.71
C LYS A 171 12.58 -7.12 -1.53
N THR A 172 12.82 -6.16 -2.43
CA THR A 172 12.25 -4.81 -2.33
C THR A 172 10.72 -4.85 -2.32
N ARG A 173 10.12 -5.66 -3.19
CA ARG A 173 8.67 -5.80 -3.29
C ARG A 173 8.10 -6.52 -2.07
N PHE A 174 8.73 -7.61 -1.67
CA PHE A 174 8.35 -8.32 -0.46
C PHE A 174 8.36 -7.40 0.76
N PHE A 175 9.40 -6.56 0.89
CA PHE A 175 9.51 -5.60 1.98
C PHE A 175 8.40 -4.53 1.92
N MET A 176 8.11 -3.97 0.75
CA MET A 176 7.01 -3.01 0.58
C MET A 176 5.66 -3.61 0.97
N MET A 177 5.38 -4.83 0.49
CA MET A 177 4.16 -5.56 0.84
C MET A 177 4.08 -5.82 2.35
N LEU A 178 5.16 -6.34 2.94
CA LEU A 178 5.25 -6.64 4.36
C LEU A 178 4.96 -5.40 5.22
N VAL A 179 5.65 -4.28 4.93
CA VAL A 179 5.49 -3.03 5.68
C VAL A 179 4.07 -2.47 5.51
N SER A 180 3.54 -2.44 4.27
CA SER A 180 2.19 -1.92 4.02
C SER A 180 1.12 -2.73 4.76
N VAL A 181 1.20 -4.07 4.71
CA VAL A 181 0.28 -4.96 5.42
C VAL A 181 0.45 -4.84 6.94
N ALA A 182 1.70 -4.77 7.43
CA ALA A 182 1.97 -4.63 8.87
C ALA A 182 1.40 -3.33 9.44
N VAL A 183 1.60 -2.21 8.75
CA VAL A 183 1.07 -0.91 9.19
C VAL A 183 -0.46 -0.90 9.14
N SER A 184 -1.07 -1.43 8.07
CA SER A 184 -2.52 -1.53 7.96
C SER A 184 -3.14 -2.43 9.04
N ALA A 185 -2.52 -3.58 9.31
CA ALA A 185 -2.95 -4.49 10.37
C ALA A 185 -2.77 -3.85 11.75
N GLY A 186 -1.68 -3.10 11.97
CA GLY A 186 -1.44 -2.35 13.19
C GLY A 186 -2.52 -1.30 13.44
N LEU A 187 -2.96 -0.58 12.39
CA LEU A 187 -4.07 0.38 12.50
C LEU A 187 -5.40 -0.28 12.86
N ILE A 188 -5.70 -1.45 12.26
CA ILE A 188 -6.91 -2.22 12.63
C ILE A 188 -6.83 -2.63 14.09
N PHE A 189 -5.67 -3.16 14.52
CA PHE A 189 -5.47 -3.58 15.89
C PHE A 189 -5.59 -2.42 16.88
N ALA A 190 -4.97 -1.26 16.59
CA ALA A 190 -5.08 -0.07 17.41
C ALA A 190 -6.54 0.44 17.49
N GLY A 191 -7.28 0.42 16.38
CA GLY A 191 -8.70 0.79 16.36
C GLY A 191 -9.57 -0.16 17.19
N LEU A 192 -9.32 -1.47 17.11
CA LEU A 192 -10.02 -2.47 17.93
C LEU A 192 -9.67 -2.33 19.42
N ALA A 193 -8.40 -2.04 19.75
CA ALA A 193 -7.98 -1.78 21.14
C ALA A 193 -8.66 -0.53 21.72
N LEU A 194 -8.82 0.53 20.90
CA LEU A 194 -9.61 1.71 21.29
C LEU A 194 -11.09 1.35 21.53
N LEU A 195 -11.68 0.51 20.70
CA LEU A 195 -13.05 0.02 20.88
C LEU A 195 -13.18 -0.78 22.17
N ASP A 196 -12.26 -1.70 22.43
CA ASP A 196 -12.27 -2.53 23.64
C ASP A 196 -12.15 -1.67 24.90
N MET A 197 -11.24 -0.70 24.89
CA MET A 197 -11.07 0.27 25.97
C MET A 197 -12.34 1.10 26.22
N CYS A 198 -13.12 1.40 25.18
CA CYS A 198 -14.38 2.14 25.31
C CYS A 198 -15.53 1.30 25.78
N LEU A 199 -15.59 0.01 25.40
CA LEU A 199 -16.70 -0.89 25.75
C LEU A 199 -16.56 -1.47 27.15
N PHE A 200 -15.34 -1.73 27.62
CA PHE A 200 -15.04 -2.40 28.90
C PHE A 200 -14.32 -1.50 29.88
N GLY A 201 -13.88 -0.30 29.51
CA GLY A 201 -13.25 0.68 30.39
C GLY A 201 -14.19 1.78 30.84
N ASP A 202 -13.84 2.49 31.93
CA ASP A 202 -14.59 3.63 32.47
C ASP A 202 -14.60 4.88 31.54
N PHE A 203 -13.97 4.81 30.38
CA PHE A 203 -13.84 5.91 29.43
C PHE A 203 -14.85 5.87 28.25
N GLY A 204 -15.95 5.11 28.40
CA GLY A 204 -16.95 4.87 27.37
C GLY A 204 -17.75 6.10 26.93
N SER A 205 -17.10 7.12 26.37
CA SER A 205 -17.85 8.18 25.70
C SER A 205 -18.24 7.72 24.29
N PRO A 206 -19.51 7.89 23.85
CA PRO A 206 -19.97 7.54 22.51
C PRO A 206 -19.11 8.10 21.39
N ALA A 207 -18.45 9.20 21.68
CA ALA A 207 -17.53 9.89 20.83
C ALA A 207 -16.27 9.10 20.47
N ILE A 208 -15.62 8.51 21.47
CA ILE A 208 -14.41 7.73 21.28
C ILE A 208 -14.75 6.43 20.53
N VAL A 209 -15.92 5.84 20.82
CA VAL A 209 -16.45 4.70 20.06
C VAL A 209 -16.62 5.06 18.59
N GLY A 210 -17.21 6.22 18.27
CA GLY A 210 -17.37 6.68 16.89
C GLY A 210 -16.03 6.83 16.17
N ILE A 211 -15.02 7.43 16.81
CA ILE A 211 -13.67 7.57 16.26
C ILE A 211 -13.04 6.19 16.01
N ALA A 212 -13.13 5.27 16.97
CA ALA A 212 -12.56 3.94 16.87
C ALA A 212 -13.19 3.15 15.71
N VAL A 213 -14.52 3.19 15.55
CA VAL A 213 -15.23 2.55 14.43
C VAL A 213 -14.74 3.11 13.08
N VAL A 214 -14.63 4.43 12.97
CA VAL A 214 -14.13 5.08 11.75
C VAL A 214 -12.71 4.62 11.44
N VAL A 215 -11.81 4.59 12.42
CA VAL A 215 -10.42 4.12 12.25
C VAL A 215 -10.40 2.68 11.76
N VAL A 216 -11.17 1.78 12.35
CA VAL A 216 -11.24 0.36 11.94
C VAL A 216 -11.75 0.21 10.51
N VAL A 217 -12.83 0.91 10.15
CA VAL A 217 -13.40 0.85 8.80
C VAL A 217 -12.39 1.36 7.76
N PHE A 218 -11.78 2.52 7.98
CA PHE A 218 -10.81 3.07 7.05
C PHE A 218 -9.53 2.22 6.97
N ALA A 219 -9.03 1.70 8.09
CA ALA A 219 -7.90 0.78 8.09
C ALA A 219 -8.21 -0.51 7.33
N GLY A 220 -9.44 -1.05 7.47
CA GLY A 220 -9.91 -2.20 6.70
C GLY A 220 -9.95 -1.94 5.20
N LEU A 221 -10.53 -0.81 4.79
CA LEU A 221 -10.56 -0.38 3.39
C LEU A 221 -9.14 -0.19 2.82
N LEU A 222 -8.27 0.48 3.57
CA LEU A 222 -6.88 0.68 3.19
C LEU A 222 -6.17 -0.66 3.00
N THR A 223 -6.35 -1.60 3.94
CA THR A 223 -5.78 -2.95 3.85
C THR A 223 -6.26 -3.67 2.60
N ALA A 224 -7.56 -3.60 2.29
CA ALA A 224 -8.13 -4.21 1.08
C ALA A 224 -7.52 -3.61 -0.20
N VAL A 225 -7.38 -2.29 -0.27
CA VAL A 225 -6.76 -1.60 -1.42
C VAL A 225 -5.28 -2.00 -1.56
N VAL A 226 -4.53 -2.03 -0.45
CA VAL A 226 -3.11 -2.43 -0.43
C VAL A 226 -2.95 -3.86 -0.93
N ILE A 227 -3.71 -4.81 -0.37
CA ILE A 227 -3.63 -6.22 -0.77
C ILE A 227 -4.00 -6.38 -2.24
N ASN A 228 -5.09 -5.75 -2.70
CA ASN A 228 -5.52 -5.81 -4.09
C ASN A 228 -4.44 -5.26 -5.04
N THR A 229 -3.90 -4.08 -4.75
CA THR A 229 -2.85 -3.44 -5.56
C THR A 229 -1.61 -4.33 -5.64
N LEU A 230 -1.13 -4.82 -4.51
CA LEU A 230 0.08 -5.65 -4.45
C LEU A 230 -0.13 -7.04 -5.08
N THR A 231 -1.33 -7.61 -4.96
CA THR A 231 -1.69 -8.86 -5.64
C THR A 231 -1.67 -8.67 -7.16
N THR A 232 -2.29 -7.60 -7.65
CA THR A 232 -2.30 -7.29 -9.08
C THR A 232 -0.88 -7.09 -9.62
N ILE A 233 -0.02 -6.39 -8.87
CA ILE A 233 1.40 -6.23 -9.22
C ILE A 233 2.11 -7.58 -9.29
N ASN A 234 1.89 -8.46 -8.31
CA ASN A 234 2.50 -9.79 -8.30
C ASN A 234 2.09 -10.65 -9.50
N ILE A 235 0.83 -10.57 -9.92
CA ILE A 235 0.31 -11.33 -11.06
C ILE A 235 0.88 -10.79 -12.37
N SER A 236 0.79 -9.48 -12.62
CA SER A 236 1.23 -8.88 -13.89
C SER A 236 2.72 -9.07 -14.17
N GLU A 237 3.56 -9.08 -13.14
CA GLU A 237 4.99 -9.31 -13.34
C GLU A 237 5.36 -10.77 -13.65
N ARG A 238 4.43 -11.70 -13.46
CA ARG A 238 4.63 -13.15 -13.69
C ARG A 238 3.87 -13.69 -14.87
N GLU A 239 3.26 -12.85 -15.68
CA GLU A 239 2.48 -13.28 -16.86
C GLU A 239 3.24 -14.30 -17.72
N ARG A 240 4.54 -14.09 -17.93
CA ARG A 240 5.37 -15.02 -18.72
C ARG A 240 5.63 -16.35 -17.99
N GLU A 241 5.85 -16.34 -16.68
CA GLU A 241 6.01 -17.55 -15.88
C GLU A 241 4.70 -18.34 -15.87
N ILE A 242 3.56 -17.63 -15.72
CA ILE A 242 2.21 -18.19 -15.77
C ILE A 242 1.94 -18.81 -17.15
N ALA A 243 2.21 -18.09 -18.24
CA ALA A 243 2.04 -18.58 -19.58
C ALA A 243 2.88 -19.85 -19.85
N THR A 244 4.11 -19.90 -19.34
CA THR A 244 4.98 -21.07 -19.46
C THR A 244 4.39 -22.28 -18.71
N LEU A 245 3.83 -22.09 -17.51
CA LEU A 245 3.17 -23.14 -16.74
C LEU A 245 1.91 -23.65 -17.46
N MET A 246 1.11 -22.75 -18.06
CA MET A 246 -0.06 -23.12 -18.86
C MET A 246 0.32 -24.00 -20.06
N VAL A 247 1.40 -23.62 -20.79
CA VAL A 247 1.92 -24.44 -21.91
C VAL A 247 2.41 -25.81 -21.45
N LEU A 248 2.93 -25.91 -20.22
CA LEU A 248 3.35 -27.19 -19.61
C LEU A 248 2.16 -28.04 -19.12
N GLY A 249 0.91 -27.56 -19.28
CA GLY A 249 -0.30 -28.30 -18.94
C GLY A 249 -0.78 -28.19 -17.50
N TYR A 250 -0.27 -27.22 -16.74
CA TYR A 250 -0.79 -26.94 -15.39
C TYR A 250 -2.20 -26.37 -15.47
N ARG A 251 -3.08 -26.80 -14.57
CA ARG A 251 -4.45 -26.27 -14.47
C ARG A 251 -4.46 -24.89 -13.82
N ASP A 252 -5.42 -24.04 -14.19
CA ASP A 252 -5.56 -22.68 -13.64
C ASP A 252 -5.63 -22.66 -12.11
N SER A 253 -6.31 -23.63 -11.49
CA SER A 253 -6.37 -23.78 -10.03
C SER A 253 -5.02 -24.06 -9.37
N GLU A 254 -4.12 -24.77 -10.05
CA GLU A 254 -2.77 -25.06 -9.52
C GLU A 254 -1.87 -23.83 -9.61
N ILE A 255 -2.01 -23.07 -10.72
CA ILE A 255 -1.28 -21.81 -10.94
C ILE A 255 -1.74 -20.75 -9.95
N CYS A 256 -3.07 -20.60 -9.78
CA CYS A 256 -3.64 -19.72 -8.77
C CYS A 256 -3.13 -20.09 -7.35
N GLY A 257 -3.16 -21.38 -7.02
CA GLY A 257 -2.67 -21.87 -5.73
C GLY A 257 -1.17 -21.62 -5.50
N TYR A 258 -0.36 -21.54 -6.57
CA TYR A 258 1.06 -21.19 -6.49
C TYR A 258 1.26 -19.70 -6.20
N ILE A 259 0.52 -18.82 -6.89
CA ILE A 259 0.60 -17.37 -6.74
C ILE A 259 0.05 -16.93 -5.38
N TYR A 260 -1.16 -17.36 -5.04
CA TYR A 260 -1.80 -16.96 -3.78
C TYR A 260 -1.03 -17.42 -2.55
N ARG A 261 -0.29 -18.52 -2.62
CA ARG A 261 0.52 -19.00 -1.50
C ARG A 261 1.59 -18.00 -1.07
N GLU A 262 2.19 -17.30 -2.01
CA GLU A 262 3.16 -16.24 -1.69
C GLU A 262 2.50 -15.04 -1.03
N ILE A 263 1.32 -14.67 -1.53
CA ILE A 263 0.53 -13.57 -0.97
C ILE A 263 0.12 -13.92 0.46
N TYR A 264 -0.37 -15.15 0.69
CA TYR A 264 -0.74 -15.61 2.03
C TYR A 264 0.43 -15.60 3.02
N ILE A 265 1.61 -16.07 2.59
CA ILE A 265 2.81 -16.06 3.44
C ILE A 265 3.20 -14.61 3.80
N SER A 266 3.21 -13.72 2.81
CA SER A 266 3.59 -12.32 3.01
C SER A 266 2.57 -11.57 3.87
N THR A 267 1.28 -11.82 3.65
CA THR A 267 0.18 -11.23 4.44
C THR A 267 0.21 -11.74 5.88
N PHE A 268 0.39 -13.03 6.09
CA PHE A 268 0.50 -13.62 7.42
C PHE A 268 1.67 -13.04 8.21
N LEU A 269 2.84 -12.92 7.58
CA LEU A 269 4.01 -12.29 8.19
C LEU A 269 3.77 -10.79 8.47
N GLY A 270 3.07 -10.10 7.55
CA GLY A 270 2.69 -8.71 7.74
C GLY A 270 1.76 -8.52 8.94
N ILE A 271 0.74 -9.36 9.08
CA ILE A 271 -0.19 -9.32 10.23
C ILE A 271 0.57 -9.58 11.55
N LEU A 272 1.47 -10.58 11.54
CA LEU A 272 2.28 -10.91 12.73
C LEU A 272 3.15 -9.72 13.16
N LEU A 273 3.72 -9.00 12.21
CA LEU A 273 4.49 -7.78 12.47
C LEU A 273 3.61 -6.57 12.78
N GLY A 274 2.36 -6.57 12.31
CA GLY A 274 1.37 -5.53 12.60
C GLY A 274 0.96 -5.50 14.08
N TYR A 275 0.96 -6.64 14.75
CA TYR A 275 0.63 -6.73 16.17
C TYR A 275 1.52 -5.81 17.05
N PRO A 276 2.85 -5.93 17.03
CA PRO A 276 3.71 -5.02 17.83
C PRO A 276 3.62 -3.56 17.38
N VAL A 277 3.34 -3.30 16.11
CA VAL A 277 3.11 -1.93 15.62
C VAL A 277 1.83 -1.37 16.22
N GLY A 278 0.75 -2.15 16.25
CA GLY A 278 -0.53 -1.73 16.84
C GLY A 278 -0.49 -1.54 18.36
N VAL A 279 0.35 -2.31 19.07
CA VAL A 279 0.56 -2.13 20.52
C VAL A 279 1.40 -0.87 20.82
N GLY A 280 2.27 -0.46 19.89
CA GLY A 280 3.11 0.72 20.04
C GLY A 280 2.44 2.03 19.64
N LEU A 281 1.27 1.97 19.01
CA LEU A 281 0.41 3.10 18.60
C LEU A 281 -0.57 3.47 19.72
#